data_b6b9126054755217bb816c73859e0c89
#
_entry.id   b6b9126054755217bb816c73859e0c89
#
_cell.length_a   1.000
_cell.length_b   1.000
_cell.length_c   1.000
_cell.angle_alpha   90.00
_cell.angle_beta   90.00
_cell.angle_gamma   90.00
#
_symmetry.space_group_name_H-M   'P 1'
#
loop_
_entity.id
_entity.type
_entity.pdbx_description
1 polymer ?
#
loop_
_entity_poly.entity_id
_entity_poly.type
_entity_poly.pdbx_seq_one_letter_code
_entity_poly.pdbx_strand_id
1 'polypeptide(L)'
;MPISRIDPPISSGTRMIPLTVLHTSDWHLGRRLYGRLRYDEFEAFLNWLQVTISNQKVDVLIVAGDIFDTMTPSNKAQALYYEFLGQVSKSCCQHVVIVAGNHDSPTFLDAPSNVLKFLNVHVIGTACDDLEDEVLVLGDDNNNPHCIIAAVPYLRDRDVRSSQAGESGQTKDANVIAGICAHYDRVAHIAKTKQAQLVKVHQRHIPIIATGHLFAAGGKTTDDDGVRELYVGSLGKVSADMFNDGFDYVALGHLHVPQRVGGRESIRYSGSPIAMGFGEARQQKQVLLVQFGAALEDFGKKDLNSETMAENALDRSKVDSTDTAVAPIKETVKKVVDQANSFMDDLFGFDESTESDELANPTAAAKENTINQQDQNIKQTSANPATSNITATVLHQEDLNQMRVVSLPIPKFQQLAQISGDLIAIEKTIQSLSQTESIWLEIIYTGDDIVSDLREHIQAVVDGLPFEVLKIKNTRTYNKVLNQQQTSETLQDLDEMDVFERCLTINDVPDSQKDSLRDAYGQILYNLHHDDSRAE
;
A
#
# COMPACT_ATOMS: atom_id res chain seq x y z
N MET A 1 -52.84 -40.74 24.08
CA MET A 1 -51.83 -40.20 23.16
C MET A 1 -51.32 -38.92 23.77
N PRO A 2 -50.07 -38.82 24.19
CA PRO A 2 -49.52 -37.56 24.71
C PRO A 2 -49.12 -36.66 23.56
N ILE A 3 -49.54 -35.41 23.62
CA ILE A 3 -49.22 -34.33 22.71
C ILE A 3 -47.75 -34.00 22.89
N SER A 4 -46.95 -34.20 21.84
CA SER A 4 -45.54 -33.78 21.80
C SER A 4 -45.47 -32.25 21.89
N ARG A 5 -44.78 -31.75 22.93
CA ARG A 5 -44.38 -30.36 23.04
C ARG A 5 -43.42 -30.04 21.88
N ILE A 6 -43.83 -29.14 21.01
CA ILE A 6 -42.95 -28.49 20.06
C ILE A 6 -42.12 -27.52 20.90
N ASP A 7 -40.83 -27.78 21.01
CA ASP A 7 -39.91 -26.82 21.59
C ASP A 7 -39.96 -25.51 20.81
N PRO A 8 -39.96 -24.35 21.48
CA PRO A 8 -39.94 -23.07 20.81
C PRO A 8 -38.64 -22.92 20.02
N PRO A 9 -38.64 -22.19 18.86
CA PRO A 9 -37.46 -21.95 18.08
C PRO A 9 -36.40 -21.27 18.97
N ILE A 10 -35.19 -21.81 18.97
CA ILE A 10 -34.02 -21.28 19.63
C ILE A 10 -33.89 -19.81 19.23
N SER A 11 -34.08 -18.89 20.18
CA SER A 11 -33.87 -17.47 19.99
C SER A 11 -32.42 -17.25 19.57
N SER A 12 -32.25 -16.60 18.43
CA SER A 12 -31.00 -16.36 17.70
C SER A 12 -30.08 -15.36 18.43
N GLY A 13 -29.52 -15.77 19.55
CA GLY A 13 -28.34 -15.14 20.13
C GLY A 13 -27.13 -16.07 19.95
N THR A 14 -26.72 -16.32 18.72
CA THR A 14 -25.55 -17.16 18.48
C THR A 14 -24.32 -16.37 18.94
N ARG A 15 -23.76 -16.79 20.09
CA ARG A 15 -22.62 -16.12 20.73
C ARG A 15 -21.42 -16.15 19.79
N MET A 16 -20.87 -14.99 19.40
CA MET A 16 -19.59 -14.89 18.69
C MET A 16 -18.43 -14.94 19.70
N ILE A 17 -17.29 -15.49 19.28
CA ILE A 17 -16.04 -15.29 20.01
C ILE A 17 -15.51 -13.91 19.63
N PRO A 18 -15.01 -13.10 20.56
CA PRO A 18 -14.37 -11.85 20.25
C PRO A 18 -13.20 -12.07 19.27
N LEU A 19 -13.19 -11.33 18.17
CA LEU A 19 -12.16 -11.37 17.13
C LEU A 19 -11.82 -9.94 16.74
N THR A 20 -10.54 -9.60 16.75
CA THR A 20 -10.02 -8.31 16.30
C THR A 20 -9.19 -8.51 15.05
N VAL A 21 -9.64 -7.96 13.94
CA VAL A 21 -8.95 -7.98 12.64
C VAL A 21 -8.41 -6.59 12.34
N LEU A 22 -7.15 -6.49 11.95
CA LEU A 22 -6.57 -5.25 11.46
C LEU A 22 -6.45 -5.33 9.93
N HIS A 23 -7.06 -4.36 9.24
CA HIS A 23 -7.03 -4.25 7.78
C HIS A 23 -6.15 -3.06 7.36
N THR A 24 -5.16 -3.33 6.54
CA THR A 24 -4.26 -2.38 5.86
C THR A 24 -4.04 -2.81 4.42
N SER A 25 -3.58 -1.91 3.55
CA SER A 25 -3.27 -2.18 2.13
C SER A 25 -2.28 -1.15 1.59
N ASP A 26 -1.85 -1.32 0.36
CA ASP A 26 -1.14 -0.31 -0.43
C ASP A 26 0.12 0.25 0.29
N TRP A 27 0.97 -0.66 0.78
CA TRP A 27 2.20 -0.27 1.48
C TRP A 27 3.23 0.32 0.55
N HIS A 28 3.33 -0.21 -0.69
CA HIS A 28 4.29 0.20 -1.72
C HIS A 28 5.73 0.32 -1.20
N LEU A 29 6.20 -0.70 -0.46
CA LEU A 29 7.55 -0.72 0.08
C LEU A 29 8.58 -0.53 -1.04
N GLY A 30 9.47 0.45 -0.86
CA GLY A 30 10.46 0.83 -1.86
C GLY A 30 10.07 2.00 -2.76
N ARG A 31 8.83 2.50 -2.67
CA ARG A 31 8.38 3.67 -3.44
C ARG A 31 9.24 4.90 -3.16
N ARG A 32 9.53 5.63 -4.23
CA ARG A 32 10.20 6.93 -4.17
C ARG A 32 9.21 8.07 -4.36
N LEU A 33 9.46 9.19 -3.71
CA LEU A 33 8.73 10.43 -3.96
C LEU A 33 9.65 11.39 -4.72
N TYR A 34 9.41 11.60 -6.01
CA TYR A 34 10.25 12.43 -6.90
C TYR A 34 11.75 12.14 -6.76
N GLY A 35 12.11 10.85 -6.76
CA GLY A 35 13.50 10.39 -6.62
C GLY A 35 13.99 10.23 -5.18
N ARG A 36 13.28 10.78 -4.18
CA ARG A 36 13.63 10.66 -2.76
C ARG A 36 13.27 9.27 -2.23
N LEU A 37 14.23 8.58 -1.63
CA LEU A 37 14.01 7.30 -0.95
C LEU A 37 13.24 7.53 0.35
N ARG A 38 12.36 6.59 0.71
CA ARG A 38 11.43 6.69 1.85
C ARG A 38 11.55 5.53 2.84
N TYR A 39 12.70 4.85 2.87
CA TYR A 39 12.85 3.66 3.71
C TYR A 39 12.67 3.94 5.20
N ASP A 40 13.15 5.08 5.70
CA ASP A 40 13.00 5.45 7.11
C ASP A 40 11.51 5.65 7.48
N GLU A 41 10.73 6.18 6.54
CA GLU A 41 9.29 6.37 6.70
C GLU A 41 8.52 5.03 6.70
N PHE A 42 8.88 4.11 5.80
CA PHE A 42 8.32 2.75 5.80
C PHE A 42 8.69 1.97 7.07
N GLU A 43 9.94 2.07 7.52
CA GLU A 43 10.40 1.43 8.76
C GLU A 43 9.63 1.98 9.97
N ALA A 44 9.46 3.30 10.05
CA ALA A 44 8.69 3.94 11.11
C ALA A 44 7.22 3.50 11.10
N PHE A 45 6.61 3.38 9.91
CA PHE A 45 5.26 2.84 9.76
C PHE A 45 5.15 1.39 10.23
N LEU A 46 6.04 0.50 9.79
CA LEU A 46 6.00 -0.91 10.17
C LEU A 46 6.22 -1.11 11.67
N ASN A 47 7.13 -0.33 12.27
CA ASN A 47 7.33 -0.32 13.73
C ASN A 47 6.07 0.17 14.48
N TRP A 48 5.44 1.24 14.00
CA TRP A 48 4.18 1.71 14.56
C TRP A 48 3.07 0.65 14.42
N LEU A 49 2.99 -0.03 13.28
CA LEU A 49 1.99 -1.07 13.03
C LEU A 49 2.18 -2.25 13.98
N GLN A 50 3.42 -2.69 14.22
CA GLN A 50 3.73 -3.75 15.18
C GLN A 50 3.29 -3.39 16.61
N VAL A 51 3.58 -2.17 17.05
CA VAL A 51 3.15 -1.66 18.36
C VAL A 51 1.62 -1.61 18.44
N THR A 52 0.97 -1.16 17.37
CA THR A 52 -0.50 -1.10 17.25
C THR A 52 -1.12 -2.49 17.33
N ILE A 53 -0.58 -3.48 16.63
CA ILE A 53 -1.02 -4.89 16.71
C ILE A 53 -1.02 -5.37 18.16
N SER A 54 0.07 -5.13 18.87
CA SER A 54 0.21 -5.56 20.26
C SER A 54 -0.75 -4.82 21.21
N ASN A 55 -0.89 -3.50 21.07
CA ASN A 55 -1.73 -2.66 21.92
C ASN A 55 -3.22 -2.94 21.73
N GLN A 56 -3.64 -3.18 20.47
CA GLN A 56 -5.03 -3.47 20.13
C GLN A 56 -5.38 -4.96 20.24
N LYS A 57 -4.41 -5.81 20.59
CA LYS A 57 -4.57 -7.26 20.71
C LYS A 57 -5.19 -7.85 19.43
N VAL A 58 -4.57 -7.54 18.29
CA VAL A 58 -5.03 -7.99 16.99
C VAL A 58 -4.83 -9.49 16.86
N ASP A 59 -5.89 -10.22 16.51
CA ASP A 59 -5.84 -11.67 16.28
C ASP A 59 -5.43 -11.98 14.83
N VAL A 60 -5.91 -11.19 13.87
CA VAL A 60 -5.66 -11.39 12.45
C VAL A 60 -5.24 -10.06 11.79
N LEU A 61 -4.11 -10.06 11.10
CA LEU A 61 -3.69 -8.97 10.22
C LEU A 61 -4.05 -9.31 8.78
N ILE A 62 -4.75 -8.41 8.08
CA ILE A 62 -5.01 -8.51 6.63
C ILE A 62 -4.26 -7.39 5.91
N VAL A 63 -3.45 -7.76 4.91
CA VAL A 63 -2.78 -6.85 3.98
C VAL A 63 -3.38 -7.05 2.59
N ALA A 64 -4.23 -6.12 2.17
CA ALA A 64 -5.04 -6.24 0.96
C ALA A 64 -4.33 -5.70 -0.30
N GLY A 65 -3.15 -6.22 -0.61
CA GLY A 65 -2.40 -5.97 -1.84
C GLY A 65 -1.48 -4.75 -1.83
N ASP A 66 -0.68 -4.67 -2.90
CA ASP A 66 0.35 -3.66 -3.14
C ASP A 66 1.33 -3.52 -1.97
N ILE A 67 1.94 -4.66 -1.62
CA ILE A 67 2.97 -4.74 -0.58
C ILE A 67 4.23 -4.02 -1.04
N PHE A 68 4.64 -4.24 -2.29
CA PHE A 68 5.80 -3.63 -2.91
C PHE A 68 5.41 -2.65 -4.01
N ASP A 69 6.23 -1.62 -4.24
CA ASP A 69 5.97 -0.62 -5.30
C ASP A 69 6.20 -1.18 -6.71
N THR A 70 7.00 -2.22 -6.85
CA THR A 70 7.35 -2.84 -8.13
C THR A 70 7.44 -4.36 -8.01
N MET A 71 7.28 -5.05 -9.14
CA MET A 71 7.40 -6.53 -9.21
C MET A 71 8.78 -7.06 -8.83
N THR A 72 9.81 -6.21 -8.87
CA THR A 72 11.19 -6.53 -8.46
C THR A 72 11.61 -5.64 -7.30
N PRO A 73 11.19 -5.95 -6.06
CA PRO A 73 11.49 -5.12 -4.91
C PRO A 73 12.98 -5.15 -4.58
N SER A 74 13.52 -4.00 -4.13
CA SER A 74 14.91 -3.91 -3.67
C SER A 74 15.15 -4.79 -2.42
N ASN A 75 16.38 -5.20 -2.20
CA ASN A 75 16.77 -5.97 -1.00
C ASN A 75 16.38 -5.26 0.31
N LYS A 76 16.42 -3.92 0.34
CA LYS A 76 16.00 -3.15 1.52
C LYS A 76 14.48 -3.25 1.75
N ALA A 77 13.67 -3.17 0.69
CA ALA A 77 12.22 -3.34 0.79
C ALA A 77 11.85 -4.76 1.25
N GLN A 78 12.54 -5.77 0.70
CA GLN A 78 12.37 -7.17 1.10
C GLN A 78 12.75 -7.37 2.58
N ALA A 79 13.87 -6.81 3.03
CA ALA A 79 14.30 -6.90 4.42
C ALA A 79 13.25 -6.32 5.37
N LEU A 80 12.72 -5.12 5.10
CA LEU A 80 11.64 -4.52 5.91
C LEU A 80 10.41 -5.43 6.01
N TYR A 81 10.00 -6.03 4.89
CA TYR A 81 8.85 -6.93 4.84
C TYR A 81 9.07 -8.18 5.70
N TYR A 82 10.19 -8.89 5.50
CA TYR A 82 10.44 -10.14 6.24
C TYR A 82 10.76 -9.89 7.72
N GLU A 83 11.45 -8.80 8.05
CA GLU A 83 11.69 -8.41 9.45
C GLU A 83 10.37 -8.12 10.16
N PHE A 84 9.45 -7.38 9.52
CA PHE A 84 8.12 -7.12 10.06
C PHE A 84 7.34 -8.42 10.30
N LEU A 85 7.28 -9.34 9.32
CA LEU A 85 6.60 -10.62 9.49
C LEU A 85 7.21 -11.45 10.62
N GLY A 86 8.54 -11.48 10.72
CA GLY A 86 9.25 -12.16 11.82
C GLY A 86 9.00 -11.55 13.19
N GLN A 87 8.67 -10.24 13.26
CA GLN A 87 8.30 -9.58 14.51
C GLN A 87 6.83 -9.84 14.87
N VAL A 88 5.92 -9.76 13.87
CA VAL A 88 4.49 -10.01 14.08
C VAL A 88 4.24 -11.46 14.50
N SER A 89 4.94 -12.43 13.94
CA SER A 89 4.82 -13.84 14.32
C SER A 89 5.16 -14.15 15.79
N LYS A 90 5.83 -13.22 16.48
CA LYS A 90 6.16 -13.32 17.91
C LYS A 90 5.22 -12.48 18.79
N SER A 91 4.26 -11.79 18.19
CA SER A 91 3.29 -10.96 18.88
C SER A 91 2.04 -11.76 19.30
N CYS A 92 0.98 -11.07 19.71
CA CYS A 92 -0.32 -11.68 19.96
C CYS A 92 -1.11 -12.00 18.68
N CYS A 93 -0.65 -11.55 17.51
CA CYS A 93 -1.31 -11.79 16.23
C CYS A 93 -1.16 -13.27 15.84
N GLN A 94 -2.28 -13.95 15.75
CA GLN A 94 -2.31 -15.40 15.49
C GLN A 94 -2.13 -15.72 14.01
N HIS A 95 -2.65 -14.86 13.12
CA HIS A 95 -2.57 -15.05 11.68
C HIS A 95 -2.30 -13.75 10.94
N VAL A 96 -1.50 -13.84 9.88
CA VAL A 96 -1.33 -12.78 8.89
C VAL A 96 -1.82 -13.30 7.55
N VAL A 97 -2.72 -12.57 6.89
CA VAL A 97 -3.21 -12.89 5.54
C VAL A 97 -2.79 -11.78 4.60
N ILE A 98 -2.06 -12.14 3.57
CA ILE A 98 -1.52 -11.23 2.55
C ILE A 98 -2.03 -11.68 1.19
N VAL A 99 -2.66 -10.77 0.47
CA VAL A 99 -3.02 -10.99 -0.93
C VAL A 99 -2.21 -10.06 -1.83
N ALA A 100 -1.85 -10.49 -3.02
CA ALA A 100 -1.12 -9.63 -3.96
C ALA A 100 -2.02 -8.54 -4.53
N GLY A 101 -1.43 -7.37 -4.76
CA GLY A 101 -1.99 -6.30 -5.57
C GLY A 101 -1.48 -6.31 -7.01
N ASN A 102 -1.75 -5.25 -7.76
CA ASN A 102 -1.33 -5.16 -9.16
C ASN A 102 0.15 -4.73 -9.34
N HIS A 103 0.77 -4.17 -8.30
CA HIS A 103 2.21 -3.84 -8.28
C HIS A 103 3.08 -5.02 -7.88
N ASP A 104 2.50 -6.00 -7.19
CA ASP A 104 3.23 -7.14 -6.67
C ASP A 104 3.58 -8.17 -7.75
N SER A 105 4.71 -8.85 -7.58
CA SER A 105 5.01 -10.08 -8.31
C SER A 105 4.39 -11.27 -7.58
N PRO A 106 3.42 -11.98 -8.17
CA PRO A 106 2.84 -13.17 -7.55
C PRO A 106 3.89 -14.22 -7.24
N THR A 107 4.76 -14.50 -8.21
CA THR A 107 5.82 -15.51 -8.04
C THR A 107 6.76 -15.16 -6.89
N PHE A 108 7.09 -13.88 -6.73
CA PHE A 108 7.94 -13.43 -5.62
C PHE A 108 7.23 -13.60 -4.27
N LEU A 109 5.94 -13.24 -4.18
CA LEU A 109 5.17 -13.37 -2.94
C LEU A 109 4.88 -14.85 -2.59
N ASP A 110 4.58 -15.69 -3.59
CA ASP A 110 4.24 -17.09 -3.38
C ASP A 110 5.46 -17.98 -3.09
N ALA A 111 6.65 -17.63 -3.61
CA ALA A 111 7.85 -18.44 -3.45
C ALA A 111 8.14 -18.85 -1.99
N PRO A 112 8.08 -17.95 -0.98
CA PRO A 112 8.31 -18.30 0.41
C PRO A 112 7.06 -18.81 1.15
N SER A 113 5.89 -18.93 0.50
CA SER A 113 4.60 -19.18 1.16
C SER A 113 4.60 -20.42 2.05
N ASN A 114 5.27 -21.51 1.61
CA ASN A 114 5.36 -22.73 2.40
C ASN A 114 6.16 -22.55 3.70
N VAL A 115 7.18 -21.70 3.69
CA VAL A 115 7.96 -21.35 4.90
C VAL A 115 7.17 -20.40 5.78
N LEU A 116 6.51 -19.41 5.18
CA LEU A 116 5.70 -18.42 5.89
C LEU A 116 4.51 -19.04 6.61
N LYS A 117 3.94 -20.14 6.10
CA LYS A 117 2.88 -20.89 6.77
C LYS A 117 3.27 -21.41 8.16
N PHE A 118 4.55 -21.71 8.40
CA PHE A 118 5.03 -22.08 9.75
C PHE A 118 5.00 -20.91 10.74
N LEU A 119 4.90 -19.69 10.24
CA LEU A 119 4.74 -18.47 11.03
C LEU A 119 3.27 -18.00 11.08
N ASN A 120 2.32 -18.84 10.64
CA ASN A 120 0.92 -18.50 10.44
C ASN A 120 0.71 -17.29 9.52
N VAL A 121 1.61 -17.11 8.54
CA VAL A 121 1.48 -16.12 7.47
C VAL A 121 0.99 -16.84 6.22
N HIS A 122 -0.18 -16.44 5.76
CA HIS A 122 -0.87 -16.98 4.59
C HIS A 122 -0.74 -15.97 3.45
N VAL A 123 -0.09 -16.38 2.37
CA VAL A 123 0.12 -15.52 1.19
C VAL A 123 -0.62 -16.11 0.00
N ILE A 124 -1.39 -15.28 -0.69
CA ILE A 124 -2.07 -15.62 -1.94
C ILE A 124 -1.62 -14.60 -3.00
N GLY A 125 -0.64 -14.98 -3.81
CA GLY A 125 -0.03 -14.10 -4.82
C GLY A 125 -0.77 -14.09 -6.15
N THR A 126 -1.53 -15.13 -6.46
CA THR A 126 -2.34 -15.24 -7.70
C THR A 126 -3.63 -15.97 -7.40
N ALA A 127 -4.63 -15.82 -8.28
CA ALA A 127 -5.83 -16.64 -8.21
C ALA A 127 -5.46 -18.12 -8.24
N CYS A 128 -6.01 -18.88 -7.29
CA CYS A 128 -5.70 -20.30 -7.15
C CYS A 128 -6.47 -21.14 -8.20
N ASP A 129 -5.83 -22.19 -8.72
CA ASP A 129 -6.50 -23.15 -9.62
C ASP A 129 -7.66 -23.85 -8.90
N ASP A 130 -7.46 -24.24 -7.63
CA ASP A 130 -8.50 -24.70 -6.74
C ASP A 130 -8.91 -23.55 -5.79
N LEU A 131 -10.11 -23.02 -5.96
CA LEU A 131 -10.63 -21.92 -5.14
C LEU A 131 -10.83 -22.30 -3.66
N GLU A 132 -10.78 -23.59 -3.31
CA GLU A 132 -10.74 -24.02 -1.91
C GLU A 132 -9.51 -23.49 -1.19
N ASP A 133 -8.39 -23.28 -1.90
CA ASP A 133 -7.14 -22.75 -1.36
C ASP A 133 -7.20 -21.25 -1.08
N GLU A 134 -8.14 -20.51 -1.68
CA GLU A 134 -8.40 -19.10 -1.36
C GLU A 134 -9.29 -18.95 -0.11
N VAL A 135 -9.92 -20.03 0.37
CA VAL A 135 -10.86 -19.97 1.49
C VAL A 135 -10.22 -20.59 2.74
N LEU A 136 -9.60 -19.73 3.53
CA LEU A 136 -8.83 -20.07 4.72
C LEU A 136 -9.75 -20.14 5.94
N VAL A 137 -9.73 -21.25 6.67
CA VAL A 137 -10.36 -21.34 8.01
C VAL A 137 -9.26 -21.07 9.04
N LEU A 138 -9.34 -19.92 9.72
CA LEU A 138 -8.37 -19.53 10.72
C LEU A 138 -8.90 -19.85 12.11
N GLY A 139 -8.07 -20.44 12.96
CA GLY A 139 -8.41 -20.87 14.32
C GLY A 139 -7.49 -20.26 15.36
N ASP A 140 -7.90 -20.44 16.63
CA ASP A 140 -7.05 -20.12 17.78
C ASP A 140 -5.96 -21.22 17.98
N ASP A 141 -5.12 -21.03 19.00
CA ASP A 141 -4.06 -22.00 19.38
C ASP A 141 -4.59 -23.41 19.69
N ASN A 142 -5.90 -23.55 19.94
CA ASN A 142 -6.57 -24.83 20.17
C ASN A 142 -7.27 -25.35 18.91
N ASN A 143 -7.03 -24.76 17.75
CA ASN A 143 -7.70 -25.04 16.48
C ASN A 143 -9.24 -24.85 16.50
N ASN A 144 -9.76 -24.00 17.40
CA ASN A 144 -11.15 -23.60 17.30
C ASN A 144 -11.28 -22.53 16.21
N PRO A 145 -12.17 -22.70 15.20
CA PRO A 145 -12.25 -21.76 14.09
C PRO A 145 -12.71 -20.37 14.55
N HIS A 146 -11.89 -19.33 14.33
CA HIS A 146 -12.22 -17.94 14.67
C HIS A 146 -12.95 -17.22 13.55
N CYS A 147 -12.47 -17.36 12.32
CA CYS A 147 -13.06 -16.75 11.13
C CYS A 147 -12.75 -17.55 9.87
N ILE A 148 -13.42 -17.20 8.80
CA ILE A 148 -13.12 -17.67 7.45
C ILE A 148 -12.66 -16.46 6.65
N ILE A 149 -11.49 -16.56 6.00
CA ILE A 149 -11.01 -15.52 5.09
C ILE A 149 -11.12 -16.03 3.66
N ALA A 150 -11.91 -15.32 2.85
CA ALA A 150 -11.92 -15.44 1.39
C ALA A 150 -10.78 -14.55 0.84
N ALA A 151 -9.58 -15.11 0.73
CA ALA A 151 -8.34 -14.39 0.45
C ALA A 151 -8.14 -14.22 -1.07
N VAL A 152 -8.95 -13.35 -1.69
CA VAL A 152 -8.93 -13.08 -3.14
C VAL A 152 -7.86 -12.03 -3.43
N PRO A 153 -6.84 -12.33 -4.28
CA PRO A 153 -5.82 -11.38 -4.70
C PRO A 153 -6.31 -10.47 -5.83
N TYR A 154 -5.42 -9.62 -6.35
CA TYR A 154 -5.65 -8.95 -7.62
C TYR A 154 -5.87 -9.97 -8.73
N LEU A 155 -7.06 -9.92 -9.34
CA LEU A 155 -7.47 -10.80 -10.42
C LEU A 155 -7.07 -10.20 -11.78
N ARG A 156 -6.13 -10.84 -12.46
CA ARG A 156 -5.70 -10.44 -13.80
C ARG A 156 -6.71 -10.87 -14.85
N ASP A 157 -6.67 -10.23 -16.00
CA ASP A 157 -7.49 -10.59 -17.16
C ASP A 157 -7.47 -12.12 -17.44
N ARG A 158 -6.27 -12.70 -17.50
CA ARG A 158 -6.07 -14.14 -17.75
C ARG A 158 -6.64 -15.07 -16.66
N ASP A 159 -6.79 -14.57 -15.42
CA ASP A 159 -7.27 -15.35 -14.29
C ASP A 159 -8.80 -15.49 -14.32
N VAL A 160 -9.49 -14.58 -14.98
CA VAL A 160 -10.96 -14.47 -14.94
C VAL A 160 -11.65 -14.73 -16.27
N ARG A 161 -10.92 -14.76 -17.40
CA ARG A 161 -11.51 -15.04 -18.71
C ARG A 161 -10.55 -15.75 -19.68
N SER A 162 -11.12 -16.36 -20.70
CA SER A 162 -10.39 -16.83 -21.88
C SER A 162 -10.50 -15.82 -23.01
N SER A 163 -9.38 -15.49 -23.66
CA SER A 163 -9.35 -14.59 -24.81
C SER A 163 -10.08 -15.20 -26.01
N GLN A 164 -10.86 -14.38 -26.72
CA GLN A 164 -11.58 -14.77 -27.94
C GLN A 164 -11.09 -13.95 -29.14
N ALA A 165 -10.79 -14.62 -30.24
CA ALA A 165 -10.36 -13.94 -31.45
C ALA A 165 -11.46 -13.01 -32.00
N GLY A 166 -11.12 -11.74 -32.30
CA GLY A 166 -12.06 -10.74 -32.82
C GLY A 166 -12.92 -10.06 -31.79
N GLU A 167 -12.62 -10.22 -30.49
CA GLU A 167 -13.30 -9.55 -29.40
C GLU A 167 -13.05 -8.03 -29.43
N SER A 168 -14.10 -7.22 -29.27
CA SER A 168 -13.95 -5.76 -29.14
C SER A 168 -13.46 -5.39 -27.74
N GLY A 169 -12.82 -4.22 -27.57
CA GLY A 169 -12.40 -3.72 -26.26
C GLY A 169 -13.54 -3.68 -25.23
N GLN A 170 -14.73 -3.21 -25.63
CA GLN A 170 -15.91 -3.16 -24.75
C GLN A 170 -16.38 -4.56 -24.32
N THR A 171 -16.34 -5.52 -25.24
CA THR A 171 -16.70 -6.92 -24.94
C THR A 171 -15.67 -7.53 -23.98
N LYS A 172 -14.39 -7.25 -24.20
CA LYS A 172 -13.30 -7.68 -23.33
C LYS A 172 -13.51 -7.19 -21.90
N ASP A 173 -13.76 -5.90 -21.72
CA ASP A 173 -13.94 -5.30 -20.39
C ASP A 173 -15.17 -5.87 -19.67
N ALA A 174 -16.29 -6.04 -20.39
CA ALA A 174 -17.50 -6.67 -19.84
C ALA A 174 -17.23 -8.12 -19.38
N ASN A 175 -16.46 -8.89 -20.16
CA ASN A 175 -16.09 -10.27 -19.82
C ASN A 175 -15.14 -10.34 -18.61
N VAL A 176 -14.21 -9.38 -18.46
CA VAL A 176 -13.35 -9.28 -17.26
C VAL A 176 -14.21 -9.04 -16.02
N ILE A 177 -15.11 -8.05 -16.07
CA ILE A 177 -16.01 -7.75 -14.94
C ILE A 177 -16.87 -8.96 -14.59
N ALA A 178 -17.47 -9.61 -15.58
CA ALA A 178 -18.29 -10.81 -15.37
C ALA A 178 -17.46 -11.94 -14.76
N GLY A 179 -16.20 -12.10 -15.19
CA GLY A 179 -15.28 -13.08 -14.65
C GLY A 179 -14.91 -12.81 -13.20
N ILE A 180 -14.64 -11.54 -12.84
CA ILE A 180 -14.39 -11.12 -11.46
C ILE A 180 -15.59 -11.43 -10.58
N CYS A 181 -16.81 -11.04 -11.01
CA CYS A 181 -18.04 -11.34 -10.27
C CYS A 181 -18.22 -12.85 -10.06
N ALA A 182 -18.03 -13.65 -11.12
CA ALA A 182 -18.15 -15.10 -11.05
C ALA A 182 -17.10 -15.74 -10.12
N HIS A 183 -15.90 -15.19 -10.03
CA HIS A 183 -14.86 -15.64 -9.10
C HIS A 183 -15.30 -15.40 -7.65
N TYR A 184 -15.72 -14.18 -7.31
CA TYR A 184 -16.22 -13.85 -5.96
C TYR A 184 -17.46 -14.67 -5.57
N ASP A 185 -18.39 -14.94 -6.50
CA ASP A 185 -19.55 -15.78 -6.23
C ASP A 185 -19.16 -17.22 -5.89
N ARG A 186 -18.19 -17.79 -6.61
CA ARG A 186 -17.69 -19.15 -6.33
C ARG A 186 -16.98 -19.23 -4.99
N VAL A 187 -16.10 -18.27 -4.69
CA VAL A 187 -15.38 -18.20 -3.42
C VAL A 187 -16.35 -18.00 -2.25
N ALA A 188 -17.37 -17.11 -2.43
CA ALA A 188 -18.43 -16.92 -1.44
C ALA A 188 -19.23 -18.21 -1.18
N HIS A 189 -19.54 -18.98 -2.23
CA HIS A 189 -20.23 -20.26 -2.09
C HIS A 189 -19.42 -21.28 -1.26
N ILE A 190 -18.12 -21.38 -1.52
CA ILE A 190 -17.21 -22.25 -0.77
C ILE A 190 -17.14 -21.79 0.70
N ALA A 191 -16.92 -20.49 0.94
CA ALA A 191 -16.84 -19.92 2.27
C ALA A 191 -18.12 -20.18 3.10
N LYS A 192 -19.30 -19.96 2.49
CA LYS A 192 -20.59 -20.25 3.12
C LYS A 192 -20.80 -21.74 3.42
N THR A 193 -20.35 -22.60 2.53
CA THR A 193 -20.41 -24.06 2.75
C THR A 193 -19.56 -24.49 3.94
N LYS A 194 -18.31 -23.98 4.02
CA LYS A 194 -17.42 -24.20 5.16
C LYS A 194 -18.03 -23.63 6.44
N GLN A 195 -18.56 -22.39 6.39
CA GLN A 195 -19.23 -21.75 7.52
C GLN A 195 -20.40 -22.59 8.06
N ALA A 196 -21.28 -23.06 7.19
CA ALA A 196 -22.44 -23.87 7.60
C ALA A 196 -22.02 -25.16 8.31
N GLN A 197 -20.95 -25.82 7.85
CA GLN A 197 -20.40 -27.01 8.51
C GLN A 197 -19.83 -26.68 9.89
N LEU A 198 -19.04 -25.59 10.00
CA LEU A 198 -18.42 -25.17 11.25
C LEU A 198 -19.46 -24.66 12.28
N VAL A 199 -20.45 -23.89 11.84
CA VAL A 199 -21.56 -23.42 12.68
C VAL A 199 -22.35 -24.61 13.25
N LYS A 200 -22.58 -25.65 12.45
CA LYS A 200 -23.26 -26.87 12.91
C LYS A 200 -22.47 -27.59 14.00
N VAL A 201 -21.13 -27.61 13.92
CA VAL A 201 -20.26 -28.26 14.90
C VAL A 201 -20.09 -27.41 16.15
N HIS A 202 -19.79 -26.11 15.98
CA HIS A 202 -19.39 -25.23 17.07
C HIS A 202 -20.55 -24.43 17.67
N GLN A 203 -21.76 -24.50 17.09
CA GLN A 203 -23.00 -23.85 17.56
C GLN A 203 -22.83 -22.33 17.79
N ARG A 204 -22.04 -21.66 16.93
CA ARG A 204 -21.77 -20.23 17.00
C ARG A 204 -21.57 -19.64 15.60
N HIS A 205 -21.78 -18.34 15.45
CA HIS A 205 -21.48 -17.64 14.21
C HIS A 205 -19.94 -17.54 14.05
N ILE A 206 -19.47 -17.77 12.84
CA ILE A 206 -18.08 -17.66 12.42
C ILE A 206 -18.06 -16.67 11.27
N PRO A 207 -17.48 -15.47 11.44
CA PRO A 207 -17.54 -14.43 10.41
C PRO A 207 -16.76 -14.83 9.16
N ILE A 208 -17.28 -14.42 8.00
CA ILE A 208 -16.60 -14.54 6.71
C ILE A 208 -16.10 -13.17 6.28
N ILE A 209 -14.79 -13.03 6.10
CA ILE A 209 -14.14 -11.81 5.66
C ILE A 209 -13.55 -12.06 4.27
N ALA A 210 -13.90 -11.23 3.29
CA ALA A 210 -13.29 -11.28 1.98
C ALA A 210 -12.18 -10.23 1.84
N THR A 211 -11.21 -10.49 0.97
CA THR A 211 -10.24 -9.51 0.52
C THR A 211 -10.43 -9.20 -0.95
N GLY A 212 -9.83 -8.12 -1.43
CA GLY A 212 -9.75 -7.79 -2.84
C GLY A 212 -8.81 -6.63 -3.11
N HIS A 213 -8.23 -6.64 -4.31
CA HIS A 213 -7.40 -5.55 -4.78
C HIS A 213 -7.91 -5.13 -6.16
N LEU A 214 -8.80 -4.14 -6.22
CA LEU A 214 -9.55 -3.77 -7.42
C LEU A 214 -10.13 -2.36 -7.31
N PHE A 215 -10.56 -1.79 -8.43
CA PHE A 215 -11.25 -0.51 -8.46
C PHE A 215 -12.77 -0.70 -8.40
N ALA A 216 -13.39 -0.35 -7.27
CA ALA A 216 -14.83 -0.38 -7.13
C ALA A 216 -15.49 0.92 -7.63
N ALA A 217 -16.66 0.80 -8.26
CA ALA A 217 -17.41 1.93 -8.80
C ALA A 217 -17.76 2.96 -7.71
N GLY A 218 -17.52 4.25 -8.02
CA GLY A 218 -17.69 5.36 -7.09
C GLY A 218 -16.50 5.59 -6.15
N GLY A 219 -15.42 4.81 -6.29
CA GLY A 219 -14.16 5.05 -5.60
C GLY A 219 -13.54 6.39 -6.00
N LYS A 220 -12.89 7.06 -5.03
CA LYS A 220 -12.23 8.36 -5.22
C LYS A 220 -10.73 8.16 -5.23
N THR A 221 -10.07 8.84 -6.15
CA THR A 221 -8.61 8.98 -6.24
C THR A 221 -8.22 10.43 -6.00
N THR A 222 -6.95 10.69 -5.80
CA THR A 222 -6.38 12.04 -5.72
C THR A 222 -5.36 12.23 -6.81
N ASP A 223 -5.19 13.46 -7.27
CA ASP A 223 -4.15 13.79 -8.23
C ASP A 223 -2.76 13.41 -7.67
N ASP A 224 -1.91 12.84 -8.52
CA ASP A 224 -0.54 12.45 -8.16
C ASP A 224 -0.44 11.33 -7.08
N ASP A 225 -1.51 10.56 -6.81
CA ASP A 225 -1.50 9.45 -5.86
C ASP A 225 -0.81 8.19 -6.41
N GLY A 226 -0.62 8.13 -7.74
CA GLY A 226 0.05 7.02 -8.42
C GLY A 226 -0.80 5.76 -8.52
N VAL A 227 -2.11 5.85 -8.26
CA VAL A 227 -3.05 4.76 -8.57
C VAL A 227 -3.03 4.53 -10.07
N ARG A 228 -2.67 3.32 -10.47
CA ARG A 228 -2.69 2.93 -11.90
C ARG A 228 -4.10 2.54 -12.31
N GLU A 229 -4.50 2.94 -13.50
CA GLU A 229 -5.69 2.35 -14.10
C GLU A 229 -5.41 0.86 -14.34
N LEU A 230 -6.23 0.00 -13.72
CA LEU A 230 -6.02 -1.45 -13.76
C LEU A 230 -6.33 -2.05 -15.14
N TYR A 231 -7.17 -1.37 -15.90
CA TYR A 231 -7.61 -1.83 -17.21
C TYR A 231 -7.62 -0.65 -18.18
N VAL A 232 -7.04 -0.84 -19.35
CA VAL A 232 -7.04 0.15 -20.43
C VAL A 232 -8.48 0.37 -20.91
N GLY A 233 -9.01 1.58 -20.64
CA GLY A 233 -10.38 1.93 -20.95
C GLY A 233 -11.28 1.85 -19.71
N SER A 234 -11.73 2.94 -19.21
CA SER A 234 -12.64 3.34 -18.10
C SER A 234 -13.61 2.31 -17.46
N LEU A 235 -13.56 1.03 -17.75
CA LEU A 235 -14.59 0.02 -17.46
C LEU A 235 -14.23 -1.03 -16.41
N GLY A 236 -13.02 -1.01 -15.85
CA GLY A 236 -12.62 -1.95 -14.79
C GLY A 236 -13.26 -1.69 -13.41
N LYS A 237 -14.31 -0.87 -13.34
CA LYS A 237 -14.98 -0.53 -12.08
C LYS A 237 -16.12 -1.51 -11.82
N VAL A 238 -15.93 -2.33 -10.80
CA VAL A 238 -16.97 -3.26 -10.34
C VAL A 238 -17.90 -2.60 -9.34
N SER A 239 -19.21 -2.90 -9.41
CA SER A 239 -20.19 -2.39 -8.44
C SER A 239 -19.99 -3.02 -7.05
N ALA A 240 -20.31 -2.29 -5.98
CA ALA A 240 -20.36 -2.86 -4.63
C ALA A 240 -21.30 -4.07 -4.52
N ASP A 241 -22.32 -4.13 -5.38
CA ASP A 241 -23.32 -5.20 -5.38
C ASP A 241 -22.78 -6.55 -5.88
N MET A 242 -21.57 -6.56 -6.46
CA MET A 242 -20.91 -7.82 -6.81
C MET A 242 -20.48 -8.63 -5.60
N PHE A 243 -20.23 -7.96 -4.47
CA PHE A 243 -19.86 -8.65 -3.24
C PHE A 243 -21.08 -9.30 -2.61
N ASN A 244 -20.98 -10.61 -2.44
CA ASN A 244 -22.04 -11.42 -1.89
C ASN A 244 -22.38 -10.97 -0.45
N ASP A 245 -23.67 -10.85 -0.12
CA ASP A 245 -24.16 -10.47 1.21
C ASP A 245 -23.79 -11.46 2.33
N GLY A 246 -23.17 -12.58 1.98
CA GLY A 246 -22.64 -13.52 2.96
C GLY A 246 -21.24 -13.19 3.47
N PHE A 247 -20.61 -12.14 2.97
CA PHE A 247 -19.41 -11.61 3.57
C PHE A 247 -19.79 -10.61 4.66
N ASP A 248 -19.34 -10.88 5.89
CA ASP A 248 -19.56 -9.96 7.02
C ASP A 248 -18.71 -8.69 6.85
N TYR A 249 -17.51 -8.81 6.24
CA TYR A 249 -16.64 -7.69 5.91
C TYR A 249 -15.85 -7.94 4.63
N VAL A 250 -15.57 -6.87 3.86
CA VAL A 250 -14.73 -6.91 2.66
C VAL A 250 -13.59 -5.90 2.81
N ALA A 251 -12.36 -6.42 2.89
CA ALA A 251 -11.13 -5.65 3.01
C ALA A 251 -10.53 -5.39 1.63
N LEU A 252 -10.59 -4.14 1.16
CA LEU A 252 -10.13 -3.74 -0.17
C LEU A 252 -8.83 -2.94 -0.12
N GLY A 253 -7.96 -3.16 -1.12
CA GLY A 253 -6.81 -2.35 -1.49
C GLY A 253 -6.95 -1.82 -2.92
N HIS A 254 -5.96 -1.06 -3.38
CA HIS A 254 -5.81 -0.36 -4.63
C HIS A 254 -6.07 1.15 -4.56
N LEU A 255 -7.07 1.61 -3.83
CA LEU A 255 -7.35 3.05 -3.68
C LEU A 255 -6.68 3.59 -2.42
N HIS A 256 -5.80 4.57 -2.59
CA HIS A 256 -4.99 5.13 -1.51
C HIS A 256 -5.78 6.04 -0.57
N VAL A 257 -7.00 6.44 -0.95
CA VAL A 257 -7.91 7.23 -0.12
C VAL A 257 -8.79 6.30 0.71
N PRO A 258 -8.74 6.36 2.05
CA PRO A 258 -9.64 5.59 2.91
C PRO A 258 -11.10 5.92 2.62
N GLN A 259 -11.90 4.92 2.29
CA GLN A 259 -13.30 5.13 1.92
C GLN A 259 -14.14 3.85 2.00
N ARG A 260 -15.46 4.02 2.08
CA ARG A 260 -16.44 2.94 1.93
C ARG A 260 -16.92 2.85 0.47
N VAL A 261 -17.38 1.68 0.08
CA VAL A 261 -17.85 1.40 -1.29
C VAL A 261 -19.38 1.26 -1.30
N GLY A 262 -20.03 1.91 -2.25
CA GLY A 262 -21.47 1.83 -2.43
C GLY A 262 -22.31 2.24 -1.20
N GLY A 263 -21.73 3.05 -0.30
CA GLY A 263 -22.36 3.43 0.95
C GLY A 263 -22.39 2.32 2.01
N ARG A 264 -21.85 1.12 1.71
CA ARG A 264 -21.82 -0.04 2.63
C ARG A 264 -20.64 0.07 3.60
N GLU A 265 -20.94 0.02 4.88
CA GLU A 265 -19.94 0.13 5.95
C GLU A 265 -19.04 -1.10 6.04
N SER A 266 -19.55 -2.25 5.63
CA SER A 266 -18.83 -3.52 5.60
C SER A 266 -17.88 -3.69 4.40
N ILE A 267 -17.85 -2.76 3.43
CA ILE A 267 -16.96 -2.83 2.26
C ILE A 267 -16.10 -1.57 2.24
N ARG A 268 -14.79 -1.73 2.51
CA ARG A 268 -13.92 -0.58 2.73
C ARG A 268 -12.54 -0.72 2.13
N TYR A 269 -12.02 0.41 1.66
CA TYR A 269 -10.60 0.64 1.46
C TYR A 269 -9.99 1.18 2.73
N SER A 270 -8.90 0.59 3.21
CA SER A 270 -8.10 1.15 4.31
C SER A 270 -7.31 2.39 3.84
N GLY A 271 -6.97 2.42 2.56
CA GLY A 271 -6.07 3.39 1.95
C GLY A 271 -4.60 3.06 2.23
N SER A 272 -3.71 3.77 1.54
CA SER A 272 -2.26 3.64 1.77
C SER A 272 -1.88 4.19 3.15
N PRO A 273 -0.89 3.57 3.85
CA PRO A 273 -0.52 3.97 5.21
C PRO A 273 0.28 5.27 5.25
N ILE A 274 0.97 5.63 4.17
CA ILE A 274 1.69 6.88 4.01
C ILE A 274 1.22 7.59 2.75
N ALA A 275 1.39 8.91 2.68
CA ALA A 275 0.99 9.68 1.50
C ALA A 275 1.83 9.27 0.29
N MET A 276 1.20 8.85 -0.81
CA MET A 276 1.88 8.40 -2.03
C MET A 276 2.29 9.56 -2.95
N GLY A 277 1.72 10.74 -2.74
CA GLY A 277 2.03 11.96 -3.46
C GLY A 277 1.66 13.21 -2.67
N PHE A 278 1.98 14.39 -3.21
CA PHE A 278 1.62 15.68 -2.58
C PHE A 278 0.12 15.93 -2.56
N GLY A 279 -0.66 15.35 -3.48
CA GLY A 279 -2.13 15.40 -3.46
C GLY A 279 -2.73 14.82 -2.17
N GLU A 280 -2.02 13.91 -1.53
CA GLU A 280 -2.44 13.26 -0.28
C GLU A 280 -1.84 13.90 0.99
N ALA A 281 -1.01 14.95 0.87
CA ALA A 281 -0.30 15.57 1.98
C ALA A 281 -1.20 16.00 3.15
N ARG A 282 -2.46 16.38 2.86
CA ARG A 282 -3.44 16.82 3.85
C ARG A 282 -4.33 15.69 4.38
N GLN A 283 -4.26 14.49 3.79
CA GLN A 283 -5.09 13.36 4.20
C GLN A 283 -4.58 12.77 5.51
N GLN A 284 -5.51 12.40 6.38
CA GLN A 284 -5.19 11.56 7.53
C GLN A 284 -5.18 10.10 7.07
N LYS A 285 -4.01 9.48 7.08
CA LYS A 285 -3.85 8.05 6.81
C LYS A 285 -4.29 7.23 8.01
N GLN A 286 -4.76 6.00 7.77
CA GLN A 286 -5.34 5.15 8.80
C GLN A 286 -5.14 3.67 8.49
N VAL A 287 -5.29 2.83 9.52
CA VAL A 287 -5.65 1.41 9.40
C VAL A 287 -7.04 1.20 9.98
N LEU A 288 -7.69 0.10 9.64
CA LEU A 288 -9.02 -0.23 10.13
C LEU A 288 -8.95 -1.42 11.09
N LEU A 289 -9.53 -1.26 12.28
CA LEU A 289 -9.84 -2.37 13.17
C LEU A 289 -11.28 -2.80 12.94
N VAL A 290 -11.46 -4.08 12.63
CA VAL A 290 -12.76 -4.72 12.48
C VAL A 290 -12.90 -5.70 13.63
N GLN A 291 -13.86 -5.45 14.50
CA GLN A 291 -14.08 -6.22 15.71
C GLN A 291 -15.42 -6.95 15.63
N PHE A 292 -15.40 -8.24 15.89
CA PHE A 292 -16.57 -9.09 15.94
C PHE A 292 -16.78 -9.60 17.36
N GLY A 293 -18.03 -9.69 17.82
CA GLY A 293 -18.38 -10.25 19.12
C GLY A 293 -17.86 -9.49 20.33
N ALA A 294 -17.31 -8.29 20.15
CA ALA A 294 -16.83 -7.46 21.26
C ALA A 294 -18.00 -6.90 22.06
N ALA A 295 -17.95 -7.02 23.38
CA ALA A 295 -18.92 -6.37 24.24
C ALA A 295 -18.80 -4.85 24.10
N LEU A 296 -19.94 -4.17 23.91
CA LEU A 296 -20.04 -2.73 23.67
C LEU A 296 -19.51 -1.84 24.80
N GLU A 297 -19.19 -2.42 25.95
CA GLU A 297 -18.93 -1.67 27.18
C GLU A 297 -17.47 -1.29 27.44
N ASP A 298 -16.49 -1.87 26.72
CA ASP A 298 -15.08 -1.75 27.10
C ASP A 298 -14.33 -0.54 26.54
N PHE A 299 -14.91 0.24 25.63
CA PHE A 299 -14.22 1.36 24.99
C PHE A 299 -14.57 2.76 25.49
N GLY A 300 -15.55 2.89 26.40
CA GLY A 300 -15.97 4.20 26.91
C GLY A 300 -15.18 4.72 28.11
N LYS A 301 -14.23 3.96 28.68
CA LYS A 301 -13.59 4.29 29.98
C LYS A 301 -12.08 4.09 30.09
N LYS A 302 -11.39 3.72 29.03
CA LYS A 302 -9.92 3.82 29.03
C LYS A 302 -9.52 5.07 28.28
N ASP A 303 -9.49 6.19 29.01
CA ASP A 303 -8.61 7.29 28.66
C ASP A 303 -7.22 6.70 28.39
N LEU A 304 -6.75 6.86 27.15
CA LEU A 304 -5.35 6.66 26.80
C LEU A 304 -4.56 7.79 27.49
N ASN A 305 -4.44 7.71 28.82
CA ASN A 305 -3.56 8.58 29.57
C ASN A 305 -2.12 8.24 29.18
N SER A 306 -1.52 9.13 28.42
CA SER A 306 -0.16 9.09 27.87
C SER A 306 0.95 9.01 28.94
N GLU A 307 0.63 9.05 30.22
CA GLU A 307 1.64 9.04 31.29
C GLU A 307 2.13 7.64 31.67
N THR A 308 1.35 6.57 31.39
CA THR A 308 1.77 5.18 31.75
C THR A 308 2.62 4.50 30.68
N MET A 309 2.79 5.09 29.49
CA MET A 309 3.52 4.48 28.38
C MET A 309 5.03 4.81 28.40
N ALA A 310 5.42 5.88 29.07
CA ALA A 310 6.84 6.27 29.18
C ALA A 310 7.59 5.51 30.28
N GLU A 311 6.92 5.07 31.34
CA GLU A 311 7.58 4.39 32.48
C GLU A 311 7.84 2.90 32.21
N ASN A 312 7.03 2.22 31.41
CA ASN A 312 7.20 0.78 31.12
C ASN A 312 8.29 0.49 30.04
N ALA A 313 8.75 1.50 29.32
CA ALA A 313 9.86 1.36 28.35
C ALA A 313 11.24 1.51 29.00
N LEU A 314 11.32 2.13 30.18
CA LEU A 314 12.59 2.43 30.87
C LEU A 314 13.02 1.35 31.88
N ASP A 315 12.17 0.40 32.24
CA ASP A 315 12.48 -0.60 33.28
C ASP A 315 12.92 -1.97 32.73
N ARG A 316 13.08 -2.13 31.43
CA ARG A 316 13.61 -3.37 30.81
C ARG A 316 15.12 -3.38 30.54
N SER A 317 15.87 -2.36 30.98
CA SER A 317 17.34 -2.33 30.83
C SER A 317 18.12 -2.90 31.99
N LYS A 318 17.47 -3.50 32.99
CA LYS A 318 18.09 -4.20 34.11
C LYS A 318 17.48 -5.56 34.32
N VAL A 319 17.80 -6.54 33.48
CA VAL A 319 17.73 -7.95 33.84
C VAL A 319 19.08 -8.58 33.56
N ASP A 320 19.62 -9.07 34.65
CA ASP A 320 20.86 -9.72 34.87
C ASP A 320 21.12 -10.90 33.93
N SER A 321 22.35 -11.04 33.52
CA SER A 321 22.90 -12.17 32.75
C SER A 321 22.84 -13.46 33.59
N THR A 322 21.92 -14.35 33.27
CA THR A 322 22.13 -15.78 33.55
C THR A 322 21.71 -16.59 32.33
N ASP A 323 22.72 -17.26 31.77
CA ASP A 323 22.65 -18.25 30.72
C ASP A 323 21.53 -19.27 30.90
N THR A 324 20.69 -19.48 29.86
CA THR A 324 20.42 -20.83 29.37
C THR A 324 19.59 -20.80 28.07
N ALA A 325 20.15 -21.34 26.99
CA ALA A 325 19.49 -22.00 25.86
C ALA A 325 18.51 -21.21 24.95
N VAL A 326 19.03 -20.27 24.13
CA VAL A 326 18.30 -19.76 22.94
C VAL A 326 19.20 -19.76 21.68
N ALA A 327 20.16 -20.65 21.58
CA ALA A 327 21.11 -20.68 20.46
C ALA A 327 20.63 -21.32 19.14
N PRO A 328 19.60 -22.21 19.04
CA PRO A 328 19.32 -22.88 17.75
C PRO A 328 18.43 -22.07 16.77
N ILE A 329 17.60 -21.14 17.23
CA ILE A 329 16.60 -20.51 16.38
C ILE A 329 17.17 -19.40 15.49
N LYS A 330 18.10 -18.59 16.00
CA LYS A 330 18.75 -17.51 15.20
C LYS A 330 19.60 -18.07 14.06
N GLU A 331 20.23 -19.23 14.28
CA GLU A 331 21.07 -19.87 13.27
C GLU A 331 20.23 -20.56 12.18
N THR A 332 19.07 -21.08 12.55
CA THR A 332 18.12 -21.69 11.60
C THR A 332 17.46 -20.65 10.70
N VAL A 333 17.03 -19.52 11.26
CA VAL A 333 16.43 -18.41 10.47
C VAL A 333 17.48 -17.79 9.54
N LYS A 334 18.71 -17.58 10.02
CA LYS A 334 19.79 -17.08 9.16
C LYS A 334 20.13 -18.06 8.03
N LYS A 335 20.20 -19.36 8.31
CA LYS A 335 20.43 -20.37 7.28
C LYS A 335 19.29 -20.44 6.24
N VAL A 336 18.05 -20.26 6.65
CA VAL A 336 16.90 -20.26 5.73
C VAL A 336 16.89 -19.00 4.86
N VAL A 337 17.22 -17.84 5.41
CA VAL A 337 17.36 -16.59 4.64
C VAL A 337 18.55 -16.67 3.68
N ASP A 338 19.71 -17.19 4.13
CA ASP A 338 20.90 -17.35 3.29
C ASP A 338 20.65 -18.40 2.18
N GLN A 339 19.88 -19.47 2.43
CA GLN A 339 19.47 -20.44 1.43
C GLN A 339 18.46 -19.89 0.43
N ALA A 340 17.51 -19.07 0.87
CA ALA A 340 16.56 -18.41 -0.02
C ALA A 340 17.27 -17.42 -0.95
N ASN A 341 18.22 -16.63 -0.42
CA ASN A 341 19.02 -15.71 -1.21
C ASN A 341 19.94 -16.47 -2.21
N SER A 342 20.58 -17.56 -1.78
CA SER A 342 21.41 -18.41 -2.66
C SER A 342 20.58 -19.07 -3.77
N PHE A 343 19.34 -19.51 -3.47
CA PHE A 343 18.45 -20.08 -4.48
C PHE A 343 17.97 -19.01 -5.49
N MET A 344 17.79 -17.77 -5.04
CA MET A 344 17.43 -16.65 -5.92
C MET A 344 18.61 -16.24 -6.81
N ASP A 345 19.83 -16.23 -6.30
CA ASP A 345 21.06 -15.98 -7.08
C ASP A 345 21.29 -17.06 -8.15
N ASP A 346 21.00 -18.34 -7.85
CA ASP A 346 21.09 -19.44 -8.79
C ASP A 346 19.96 -19.43 -9.87
N LEU A 347 18.77 -18.92 -9.52
CA LEU A 347 17.61 -18.90 -10.42
C LEU A 347 17.63 -17.72 -11.39
N PHE A 348 18.26 -16.60 -10.99
CA PHE A 348 18.32 -15.34 -11.78
C PHE A 348 19.75 -14.96 -12.14
N GLY A 349 20.70 -15.91 -12.23
CA GLY A 349 22.10 -15.70 -12.54
C GLY A 349 22.31 -14.73 -13.70
N PHE A 350 22.37 -13.45 -13.39
CA PHE A 350 22.92 -12.43 -14.26
C PHE A 350 24.44 -12.45 -14.08
N ASP A 351 25.09 -13.06 -15.04
CA ASP A 351 26.53 -13.06 -15.22
C ASP A 351 26.97 -11.61 -15.47
N GLU A 352 27.51 -10.95 -14.45
CA GLU A 352 28.19 -9.65 -14.56
C GLU A 352 29.58 -9.86 -15.15
N SER A 353 29.67 -10.15 -16.45
CA SER A 353 30.93 -10.05 -17.18
C SER A 353 30.68 -9.54 -18.59
N THR A 354 31.09 -8.31 -18.79
CA THR A 354 31.52 -7.52 -19.96
C THR A 354 30.78 -6.18 -19.98
N GLU A 355 31.39 -5.04 -20.03
CA GLU A 355 32.62 -4.53 -20.60
C GLU A 355 33.00 -3.21 -19.88
N SER A 356 34.23 -3.11 -19.46
CA SER A 356 34.88 -1.87 -19.04
C SER A 356 35.39 -1.18 -20.30
N ASP A 357 34.93 0.02 -20.61
CA ASP A 357 35.66 0.92 -21.49
C ASP A 357 36.25 2.09 -20.71
N GLU A 358 37.57 2.17 -20.87
CA GLU A 358 38.49 3.14 -20.26
C GLU A 358 38.19 4.58 -20.72
N LEU A 359 38.22 5.53 -19.81
CA LEU A 359 38.72 6.87 -20.09
C LEU A 359 39.38 7.46 -18.82
N ALA A 360 40.68 7.42 -18.95
CA ALA A 360 41.78 8.21 -18.39
C ALA A 360 41.57 9.10 -17.15
N ASN A 361 42.34 8.72 -16.12
CA ASN A 361 42.79 9.54 -15.01
C ASN A 361 44.01 10.40 -15.41
N PRO A 362 44.26 11.53 -14.76
CA PRO A 362 45.64 11.79 -14.30
C PRO A 362 45.73 12.10 -12.78
N THR A 363 46.51 11.27 -12.15
CA THR A 363 47.44 11.45 -11.03
C THR A 363 47.51 12.79 -10.27
N ALA A 364 47.42 12.69 -8.92
CA ALA A 364 48.41 13.32 -8.01
C ALA A 364 48.33 12.73 -6.58
N ALA A 365 49.36 12.03 -6.26
CA ALA A 365 50.18 12.00 -5.02
C ALA A 365 49.54 11.90 -3.63
N ALA A 366 49.96 10.84 -2.99
CA ALA A 366 49.88 10.49 -1.58
C ALA A 366 50.34 11.57 -0.60
N LYS A 367 49.68 11.60 0.58
CA LYS A 367 50.35 11.77 1.88
C LYS A 367 49.53 11.09 2.97
N GLU A 368 50.13 10.06 3.56
CA GLU A 368 49.81 9.54 4.89
C GLU A 368 49.90 10.63 5.94
N ASN A 369 48.97 10.69 6.84
CA ASN A 369 49.19 11.17 8.20
C ASN A 369 48.26 10.47 9.19
N THR A 370 48.85 9.65 9.97
CA THR A 370 48.37 9.05 11.21
C THR A 370 48.20 10.15 12.26
N ILE A 371 47.01 10.34 12.83
CA ILE A 371 46.87 11.02 14.15
C ILE A 371 45.60 10.53 14.86
N ASN A 372 45.85 9.87 15.97
CA ASN A 372 45.15 9.82 17.27
C ASN A 372 43.63 9.83 17.38
N GLN A 373 43.17 8.72 17.99
CA GLN A 373 41.97 8.61 18.81
C GLN A 373 41.83 9.76 19.81
N GLN A 374 40.72 10.46 19.77
CA GLN A 374 40.14 11.09 20.95
C GLN A 374 38.63 10.92 20.88
N ASP A 375 38.11 10.26 21.91
CA ASP A 375 36.73 10.12 22.27
C ASP A 375 35.98 11.46 22.20
N GLN A 376 34.92 11.53 21.40
CA GLN A 376 33.84 12.46 21.63
C GLN A 376 32.49 11.73 21.53
N ASN A 377 31.90 11.52 22.72
CA ASN A 377 30.51 11.17 22.94
C ASN A 377 29.61 12.10 22.15
N ILE A 378 29.09 11.63 21.02
CA ILE A 378 27.93 12.24 20.40
C ILE A 378 26.72 11.52 21.01
N LYS A 379 26.09 12.19 21.97
CA LYS A 379 24.72 11.84 22.39
C LYS A 379 23.82 11.94 21.19
N GLN A 380 23.44 10.81 20.64
CA GLN A 380 22.25 10.71 19.78
C GLN A 380 21.02 11.01 20.66
N THR A 381 20.54 12.23 20.57
CA THR A 381 19.19 12.56 21.01
C THR A 381 18.25 12.04 19.93
N SER A 382 17.71 10.84 20.12
CA SER A 382 16.51 10.39 19.40
C SER A 382 15.37 11.31 19.81
N ALA A 383 15.04 12.27 18.95
CA ALA A 383 13.81 13.04 19.08
C ALA A 383 12.63 12.08 18.87
N ASN A 384 11.93 11.75 19.94
CA ASN A 384 10.60 11.14 19.86
C ASN A 384 9.71 12.05 19.02
N PRO A 385 9.04 11.56 17.96
CA PRO A 385 8.02 12.33 17.29
C PRO A 385 6.92 12.67 18.31
N ALA A 386 6.59 13.95 18.39
CA ALA A 386 5.56 14.45 19.27
C ALA A 386 4.29 13.61 19.15
N THR A 387 3.91 12.94 20.23
CA THR A 387 2.64 12.22 20.36
C THR A 387 1.51 13.25 20.35
N SER A 388 1.06 13.63 19.15
CA SER A 388 -0.27 14.25 19.02
C SER A 388 -1.27 13.20 19.51
N ASN A 389 -2.21 13.56 20.38
CA ASN A 389 -3.30 12.73 20.84
C ASN A 389 -4.17 12.30 19.65
N ILE A 390 -3.80 11.20 19.01
CA ILE A 390 -4.48 10.64 17.86
C ILE A 390 -5.61 9.77 18.40
N THR A 391 -6.85 10.26 18.29
CA THR A 391 -8.03 9.59 18.83
C THR A 391 -8.59 8.61 17.82
N ALA A 392 -8.76 7.34 18.22
CA ALA A 392 -9.46 6.34 17.43
C ALA A 392 -10.93 6.76 17.21
N THR A 393 -11.43 6.58 15.98
CA THR A 393 -12.80 6.95 15.61
C THR A 393 -13.61 5.72 15.25
N VAL A 394 -14.75 5.51 15.91
CA VAL A 394 -15.71 4.47 15.52
C VAL A 394 -16.41 4.93 14.23
N LEU A 395 -16.24 4.17 13.16
CA LEU A 395 -16.85 4.44 11.87
C LEU A 395 -18.22 3.78 11.73
N HIS A 396 -18.37 2.57 12.28
CA HIS A 396 -19.59 1.78 12.18
C HIS A 396 -19.72 0.81 13.35
N GLN A 397 -20.95 0.56 13.75
CA GLN A 397 -21.30 -0.41 14.78
C GLN A 397 -22.68 -0.99 14.47
N GLU A 398 -22.77 -2.32 14.36
CA GLU A 398 -24.01 -3.06 14.18
C GLU A 398 -24.39 -3.83 15.44
N ASP A 399 -25.62 -3.65 15.91
CA ASP A 399 -26.10 -4.33 17.11
C ASP A 399 -26.42 -5.82 16.87
N LEU A 400 -26.86 -6.17 15.65
CA LEU A 400 -27.34 -7.51 15.34
C LEU A 400 -26.21 -8.52 15.08
N ASN A 401 -25.13 -8.10 14.40
CA ASN A 401 -23.98 -8.97 14.08
C ASN A 401 -22.77 -8.67 14.97
N GLN A 402 -22.89 -7.73 15.90
CA GLN A 402 -21.81 -7.32 16.81
C GLN A 402 -20.51 -6.99 16.06
N MET A 403 -20.63 -6.45 14.84
CA MET A 403 -19.48 -5.95 14.07
C MET A 403 -19.28 -4.46 14.34
N ARG A 404 -18.02 -4.09 14.55
CA ARG A 404 -17.60 -2.72 14.75
C ARG A 404 -16.39 -2.41 13.91
N VAL A 405 -16.40 -1.27 13.21
CA VAL A 405 -15.27 -0.78 12.42
C VAL A 405 -14.72 0.49 13.05
N VAL A 406 -13.45 0.48 13.38
CA VAL A 406 -12.75 1.60 14.03
C VAL A 406 -11.59 2.05 13.14
N SER A 407 -11.51 3.34 12.89
CA SER A 407 -10.36 3.97 12.25
C SER A 407 -9.29 4.26 13.29
N LEU A 408 -8.08 3.76 13.07
CA LEU A 408 -6.89 4.13 13.81
C LEU A 408 -6.01 5.01 12.93
N PRO A 409 -5.89 6.30 13.22
CA PRO A 409 -5.07 7.19 12.42
C PRO A 409 -3.58 6.86 12.57
N ILE A 410 -2.88 6.90 11.45
CA ILE A 410 -1.43 6.67 11.38
C ILE A 410 -0.72 8.02 11.61
N PRO A 411 0.33 8.08 12.44
CA PRO A 411 1.17 9.27 12.55
C PRO A 411 1.81 9.67 11.20
N LYS A 412 2.01 10.94 10.99
CA LYS A 412 2.81 11.40 9.83
C LYS A 412 4.29 11.26 10.18
N PHE A 413 4.96 10.32 9.54
CA PHE A 413 6.39 10.08 9.75
C PHE A 413 7.26 11.07 8.98
N GLN A 414 6.77 11.58 7.85
CA GLN A 414 7.36 12.64 7.06
C GLN A 414 6.29 13.66 6.69
N GLN A 415 6.57 14.92 6.98
CA GLN A 415 5.67 16.00 6.62
C GLN A 415 5.81 16.35 5.13
N LEU A 416 4.67 16.41 4.44
CA LEU A 416 4.56 16.86 3.06
C LEU A 416 3.73 18.13 3.01
N ALA A 417 4.14 19.12 2.21
CA ALA A 417 3.35 20.31 1.98
C ALA A 417 3.34 20.70 0.49
N GLN A 418 2.15 21.02 -0.01
CA GLN A 418 1.95 21.60 -1.34
C GLN A 418 1.64 23.07 -1.17
N ILE A 419 2.45 23.94 -1.80
CA ILE A 419 2.33 25.39 -1.73
C ILE A 419 2.05 25.93 -3.13
N SER A 420 0.97 26.70 -3.28
CA SER A 420 0.56 27.28 -4.56
C SER A 420 0.40 28.80 -4.42
N GLY A 421 0.87 29.54 -5.42
CA GLY A 421 0.74 31.01 -5.45
C GLY A 421 1.72 31.69 -6.40
N ASP A 422 1.75 33.02 -6.37
CA ASP A 422 2.84 33.83 -6.89
C ASP A 422 4.07 33.73 -5.96
N LEU A 423 5.20 34.33 -6.33
CA LEU A 423 6.44 34.25 -5.53
C LEU A 423 6.24 34.79 -4.10
N ILE A 424 5.54 35.92 -3.95
CA ILE A 424 5.34 36.58 -2.65
C ILE A 424 4.50 35.67 -1.72
N ALA A 425 3.43 35.08 -2.26
CA ALA A 425 2.58 34.17 -1.52
C ALA A 425 3.32 32.86 -1.14
N ILE A 426 4.14 32.31 -2.04
CA ILE A 426 4.96 31.13 -1.80
C ILE A 426 5.98 31.42 -0.69
N GLU A 427 6.77 32.50 -0.79
CA GLU A 427 7.74 32.90 0.24
C GLU A 427 7.10 33.07 1.60
N LYS A 428 5.99 33.82 1.65
CA LYS A 428 5.24 34.05 2.89
C LYS A 428 4.74 32.74 3.50
N THR A 429 4.27 31.81 2.66
CA THR A 429 3.79 30.52 3.13
C THR A 429 4.93 29.66 3.67
N ILE A 430 6.09 29.59 2.98
CA ILE A 430 7.28 28.88 3.45
C ILE A 430 7.73 29.43 4.82
N GLN A 431 7.78 30.76 4.98
CA GLN A 431 8.17 31.41 6.24
C GLN A 431 7.18 31.13 7.38
N SER A 432 5.93 30.81 7.08
CA SER A 432 4.89 30.48 8.06
C SER A 432 4.91 29.00 8.52
N LEU A 433 5.64 28.14 7.81
CA LEU A 433 5.76 26.73 8.19
C LEU A 433 6.60 26.55 9.46
N SER A 434 6.32 25.47 10.19
CA SER A 434 7.10 25.11 11.37
C SER A 434 8.54 24.78 10.98
N GLN A 435 9.51 25.49 11.55
CA GLN A 435 10.94 25.29 11.29
C GLN A 435 11.58 24.22 12.20
N THR A 436 10.78 23.51 12.96
CA THR A 436 11.27 22.46 13.88
C THR A 436 11.23 21.07 13.27
N GLU A 437 10.55 20.88 12.14
CA GLU A 437 10.33 19.60 11.49
C GLU A 437 10.86 19.63 10.05
N SER A 438 11.33 18.47 9.58
CA SER A 438 11.66 18.29 8.16
C SER A 438 10.39 18.24 7.34
N ILE A 439 10.27 19.11 6.31
CA ILE A 439 9.12 19.14 5.42
C ILE A 439 9.60 19.02 3.97
N TRP A 440 9.02 18.09 3.23
CA TRP A 440 9.19 18.02 1.78
C TRP A 440 8.12 18.83 1.09
N LEU A 441 8.55 19.65 0.11
CA LEU A 441 7.72 20.65 -0.54
C LEU A 441 7.48 20.34 -2.01
N GLU A 442 6.23 20.50 -2.45
CA GLU A 442 5.86 20.73 -3.84
C GLU A 442 5.45 22.20 -3.99
N ILE A 443 6.11 22.93 -4.89
CA ILE A 443 5.81 24.31 -5.19
C ILE A 443 5.06 24.39 -6.51
N ILE A 444 3.90 25.06 -6.51
CA ILE A 444 3.09 25.29 -7.70
C ILE A 444 3.02 26.79 -7.93
N TYR A 445 3.86 27.28 -8.86
CA TYR A 445 3.84 28.68 -9.25
C TYR A 445 2.64 28.96 -10.16
N THR A 446 1.81 29.92 -9.75
CA THR A 446 0.59 30.33 -10.46
C THR A 446 0.61 31.81 -10.85
N GLY A 447 1.73 32.53 -10.60
CA GLY A 447 1.85 33.96 -10.91
C GLY A 447 1.86 34.26 -12.41
N ASP A 448 1.52 35.48 -12.77
CA ASP A 448 1.47 35.95 -14.16
C ASP A 448 2.85 36.36 -14.71
N ASP A 449 3.83 36.62 -13.86
CA ASP A 449 5.16 37.03 -14.24
C ASP A 449 6.01 35.89 -14.81
N ILE A 450 6.87 36.19 -15.78
CA ILE A 450 7.89 35.25 -16.27
C ILE A 450 9.07 35.27 -15.30
N VAL A 451 9.22 34.22 -14.55
CA VAL A 451 10.35 34.05 -13.63
C VAL A 451 11.35 33.09 -14.29
N SER A 452 12.46 33.64 -14.83
CA SER A 452 13.49 32.83 -15.51
C SER A 452 14.19 31.86 -14.57
N ASP A 453 14.40 32.25 -13.31
CA ASP A 453 15.22 31.52 -12.33
C ASP A 453 14.36 31.05 -11.14
N LEU A 454 13.12 30.57 -11.43
CA LEU A 454 12.15 30.17 -10.39
C LEU A 454 12.74 29.15 -9.42
N ARG A 455 13.50 28.17 -9.93
CA ARG A 455 14.11 27.11 -9.09
C ARG A 455 15.14 27.68 -8.12
N GLU A 456 16.04 28.53 -8.63
CA GLU A 456 17.09 29.17 -7.80
C GLU A 456 16.48 30.09 -6.76
N HIS A 457 15.43 30.83 -7.12
CA HIS A 457 14.73 31.71 -6.22
C HIS A 457 14.08 30.93 -5.06
N ILE A 458 13.33 29.88 -5.37
CA ILE A 458 12.72 29.01 -4.35
C ILE A 458 13.79 28.33 -3.50
N GLN A 459 14.90 27.87 -4.10
CA GLN A 459 15.99 27.26 -3.35
C GLN A 459 16.63 28.25 -2.37
N ALA A 460 16.81 29.51 -2.75
CA ALA A 460 17.32 30.55 -1.85
C ALA A 460 16.38 30.84 -0.68
N VAL A 461 15.06 30.73 -0.88
CA VAL A 461 14.05 30.93 0.18
C VAL A 461 14.09 29.82 1.23
N VAL A 462 14.38 28.58 0.82
CA VAL A 462 14.44 27.42 1.74
C VAL A 462 15.84 27.18 2.31
N ASP A 463 16.86 27.89 1.83
CA ASP A 463 18.23 27.72 2.30
C ASP A 463 18.36 27.97 3.80
N GLY A 464 19.01 27.05 4.52
CA GLY A 464 19.12 27.08 5.97
C GLY A 464 17.88 26.67 6.76
N LEU A 465 16.76 26.34 6.08
CA LEU A 465 15.54 25.78 6.69
C LEU A 465 15.54 24.24 6.61
N PRO A 466 14.81 23.54 7.49
CA PRO A 466 14.70 22.08 7.45
C PRO A 466 13.72 21.61 6.35
N PHE A 467 13.69 22.30 5.22
CA PHE A 467 12.78 22.03 4.11
C PHE A 467 13.54 21.54 2.88
N GLU A 468 12.94 20.62 2.14
CA GLU A 468 13.48 20.10 0.88
C GLU A 468 12.43 20.25 -0.24
N VAL A 469 12.77 20.95 -1.31
CA VAL A 469 11.87 21.14 -2.46
C VAL A 469 12.07 19.97 -3.43
N LEU A 470 11.10 19.06 -3.48
CA LEU A 470 11.16 17.88 -4.35
C LEU A 470 10.61 18.16 -5.74
N LYS A 471 9.60 19.04 -5.86
CA LYS A 471 8.94 19.33 -7.13
C LYS A 471 8.57 20.81 -7.25
N ILE A 472 8.80 21.37 -8.43
CA ILE A 472 8.33 22.71 -8.80
C ILE A 472 7.50 22.56 -10.08
N LYS A 473 6.25 23.00 -10.04
CA LYS A 473 5.34 23.12 -11.18
C LYS A 473 5.14 24.58 -11.53
N ASN A 474 5.21 24.93 -12.82
CA ASN A 474 4.83 26.25 -13.32
C ASN A 474 3.56 26.08 -14.17
N THR A 475 2.40 26.48 -13.63
CA THR A 475 1.10 26.29 -14.28
C THR A 475 0.83 27.32 -15.38
N ARG A 476 1.62 28.41 -15.43
CA ARG A 476 1.47 29.43 -16.46
C ARG A 476 1.67 28.89 -17.86
N THR A 477 2.72 28.09 -18.06
CA THR A 477 3.01 27.49 -19.35
C THR A 477 1.87 26.58 -19.79
N TYR A 478 1.33 25.81 -18.85
CA TYR A 478 0.21 24.88 -19.09
C TYR A 478 -1.08 25.64 -19.43
N ASN A 479 -1.43 26.69 -18.66
CA ASN A 479 -2.63 27.49 -18.90
C ASN A 479 -2.54 28.31 -20.19
N LYS A 480 -1.35 28.77 -20.57
CA LYS A 480 -1.15 29.48 -21.83
C LYS A 480 -1.38 28.55 -23.04
N VAL A 481 -0.98 27.30 -22.92
CA VAL A 481 -1.21 26.26 -23.94
C VAL A 481 -2.70 25.91 -24.05
N LEU A 482 -3.41 25.74 -22.93
CA LEU A 482 -4.83 25.44 -22.92
C LEU A 482 -5.72 26.63 -23.33
N ASN A 483 -5.40 27.86 -22.91
CA ASN A 483 -6.22 29.04 -23.22
C ASN A 483 -6.05 29.55 -24.67
N GLN A 484 -5.04 29.12 -25.41
CA GLN A 484 -4.94 29.38 -26.85
C GLN A 484 -5.84 28.46 -27.69
N GLN A 485 -6.49 27.49 -27.08
CA GLN A 485 -7.40 26.55 -27.74
C GLN A 485 -8.86 26.79 -27.35
N GLN A 486 -9.48 27.84 -27.88
CA GLN A 486 -10.93 27.88 -28.07
C GLN A 486 -11.32 27.15 -29.35
N THR A 487 -11.06 25.86 -29.44
CA THR A 487 -11.62 24.97 -30.43
C THR A 487 -12.12 23.71 -29.73
N SER A 488 -13.28 23.23 -30.13
CA SER A 488 -14.05 22.13 -29.60
C SER A 488 -13.44 20.74 -29.85
N GLU A 489 -12.11 20.65 -29.97
CA GLU A 489 -11.38 19.41 -30.20
C GLU A 489 -10.88 18.87 -28.87
N THR A 490 -11.16 17.59 -28.58
CA THR A 490 -10.63 16.89 -27.44
C THR A 490 -9.28 16.24 -27.78
N LEU A 491 -8.44 15.95 -26.78
CA LEU A 491 -7.17 15.20 -26.98
C LEU A 491 -7.37 13.84 -27.66
N GLN A 492 -8.57 13.29 -27.61
CA GLN A 492 -8.95 12.03 -28.28
C GLN A 492 -9.17 12.18 -29.79
N ASP A 493 -9.31 13.42 -30.27
CA ASP A 493 -9.52 13.72 -31.68
C ASP A 493 -8.19 14.04 -32.41
N LEU A 494 -7.05 14.04 -31.70
CA LEU A 494 -5.75 14.37 -32.21
C LEU A 494 -4.90 13.09 -32.33
N ASP A 495 -4.24 12.96 -33.47
CA ASP A 495 -3.21 11.94 -33.65
C ASP A 495 -1.89 12.37 -32.93
N GLU A 496 -1.03 11.42 -32.61
CA GLU A 496 0.20 11.63 -31.85
C GLU A 496 1.15 12.60 -32.57
N MET A 497 1.19 12.58 -33.90
CA MET A 497 1.98 13.53 -34.72
C MET A 497 1.41 14.94 -34.67
N ASP A 498 0.07 15.12 -34.64
CA ASP A 498 -0.55 16.43 -34.50
C ASP A 498 -0.21 17.08 -33.16
N VAL A 499 -0.20 16.29 -32.08
CA VAL A 499 0.24 16.74 -30.76
C VAL A 499 1.70 17.17 -30.78
N PHE A 500 2.57 16.38 -31.43
CA PHE A 500 4.00 16.67 -31.55
C PHE A 500 4.25 17.95 -32.37
N GLU A 501 3.57 18.15 -33.50
CA GLU A 501 3.67 19.37 -34.31
C GLU A 501 3.26 20.63 -33.55
N ARG A 502 2.20 20.51 -32.75
CA ARG A 502 1.78 21.60 -31.85
C ARG A 502 2.85 21.88 -30.79
N CYS A 503 3.48 20.86 -30.23
CA CYS A 503 4.61 21.02 -29.31
C CYS A 503 5.79 21.75 -29.95
N LEU A 504 6.17 21.39 -31.19
CA LEU A 504 7.25 22.08 -31.93
C LEU A 504 6.94 23.58 -32.16
N THR A 505 5.67 23.88 -32.43
CA THR A 505 5.20 25.25 -32.68
C THR A 505 5.16 26.08 -31.38
N ILE A 506 4.68 25.50 -30.27
CA ILE A 506 4.56 26.16 -28.97
C ILE A 506 5.94 26.49 -28.38
N ASN A 507 6.92 25.62 -28.62
CA ASN A 507 8.28 25.80 -28.10
C ASN A 507 9.18 26.62 -29.04
N ASP A 508 8.63 27.26 -30.10
CA ASP A 508 9.37 28.08 -31.06
C ASP A 508 10.60 27.37 -31.63
N VAL A 509 10.48 26.07 -31.92
CA VAL A 509 11.59 25.29 -32.47
C VAL A 509 11.96 25.81 -33.83
N PRO A 510 13.25 26.12 -34.08
CA PRO A 510 13.71 26.61 -35.38
C PRO A 510 13.37 25.63 -36.53
N ASP A 511 12.90 26.15 -37.67
CA ASP A 511 12.51 25.32 -38.83
C ASP A 511 13.62 24.37 -39.30
N SER A 512 14.88 24.76 -39.13
CA SER A 512 16.03 23.92 -39.46
C SER A 512 16.18 22.65 -38.62
N GLN A 513 15.49 22.58 -37.48
CA GLN A 513 15.53 21.43 -36.55
C GLN A 513 14.25 20.60 -36.61
N LYS A 514 13.14 21.16 -37.13
CA LYS A 514 11.82 20.50 -37.10
C LYS A 514 11.82 19.17 -37.85
N ASP A 515 12.44 19.13 -39.05
CA ASP A 515 12.44 17.91 -39.86
C ASP A 515 13.21 16.76 -39.19
N SER A 516 14.35 17.05 -38.60
CA SER A 516 15.13 16.05 -37.86
C SER A 516 14.38 15.53 -36.61
N LEU A 517 13.63 16.40 -35.93
CA LEU A 517 12.81 16.03 -34.77
C LEU A 517 11.57 15.22 -35.17
N ARG A 518 10.94 15.53 -36.32
CA ARG A 518 9.84 14.74 -36.88
C ARG A 518 10.29 13.33 -37.24
N ASP A 519 11.43 13.19 -37.90
CA ASP A 519 11.97 11.88 -38.23
C ASP A 519 12.29 11.05 -36.99
N ALA A 520 12.91 11.66 -35.98
CA ALA A 520 13.23 10.98 -34.73
C ALA A 520 11.95 10.55 -33.97
N TYR A 521 10.95 11.42 -33.91
CA TYR A 521 9.68 11.12 -33.24
C TYR A 521 8.88 10.04 -33.98
N GLY A 522 8.86 10.11 -35.34
CA GLY A 522 8.25 9.08 -36.17
C GLY A 522 8.90 7.71 -36.00
N GLN A 523 10.24 7.64 -35.82
CA GLN A 523 10.93 6.40 -35.50
C GLN A 523 10.55 5.85 -34.13
N ILE A 524 10.40 6.73 -33.12
CA ILE A 524 9.97 6.32 -31.78
C ILE A 524 8.56 5.73 -31.82
N LEU A 525 7.62 6.41 -32.49
CA LEU A 525 6.24 5.92 -32.67
C LEU A 525 6.21 4.58 -33.42
N TYR A 526 6.99 4.47 -34.51
CA TYR A 526 7.09 3.23 -35.26
C TYR A 526 7.57 2.07 -34.39
N ASN A 527 8.62 2.29 -33.58
CA ASN A 527 9.13 1.27 -32.67
C ASN A 527 8.11 0.93 -31.59
N LEU A 528 7.44 1.92 -30.99
CA LEU A 528 6.42 1.73 -29.95
C LEU A 528 5.24 0.88 -30.46
N HIS A 529 4.80 1.11 -31.70
CA HIS A 529 3.69 0.35 -32.30
C HIS A 529 4.11 -1.04 -32.85
N HIS A 530 5.44 -1.29 -33.03
CA HIS A 530 5.93 -2.56 -33.58
C HIS A 530 6.68 -3.43 -32.57
N ASP A 531 7.19 -2.87 -31.46
CA ASP A 531 7.81 -3.65 -30.39
C ASP A 531 6.78 -4.36 -29.49
N ASP A 532 5.53 -3.88 -29.42
CA ASP A 532 4.44 -4.56 -28.73
C ASP A 532 4.02 -5.88 -29.38
N SER A 533 4.45 -6.15 -30.62
CA SER A 533 4.19 -7.43 -31.31
C SER A 533 5.19 -8.54 -30.97
N ARG A 534 6.20 -8.29 -30.13
CA ARG A 534 7.23 -9.27 -29.71
C ARG A 534 7.25 -9.57 -28.21
N ALA A 535 6.35 -8.99 -27.42
CA ALA A 535 6.20 -9.23 -26.00
C ALA A 535 4.97 -10.10 -25.69
N GLU A 536 4.77 -11.19 -26.47
CA GLU A 536 3.90 -12.31 -26.11
C GLU A 536 4.72 -13.53 -25.68
#